data_3cd95780bf357700bf30689efe882b2b
#
_entry.id   3cd95780bf357700bf30689efe882b2b
#
_cell.length_a   1.000
_cell.length_b   1.000
_cell.length_c   1.000
_cell.angle_alpha   90.00
_cell.angle_beta   90.00
_cell.angle_gamma   90.00
#
_symmetry.space_group_name_H-M   'P 1'
#
loop_
_entity.id
_entity.type
_entity.pdbx_description
1 polymer ?
#
loop_
_entity_poly.entity_id
_entity_poly.type
_entity_poly.pdbx_seq_one_letter_code
_entity_poly.pdbx_strand_id
1 'polypeptide(L)'
;VYKRQVVIGASVMVKGNTGVGTITDMDGKFTLSLPASAKELVVSFIGYDNQTVVIGNKTHFDITLKESSVMLEEVVAIGYAKVKRKELTGSSVSVGSKELAMAPVTTAAQALAGKAAGVNIVQQSGAPGAEVNITVRGGTSITQGTQPLYIVDGFQMENGLQNVDINDIESIDVMKDASATAIYGARGSNGVVLITTKSGKSGKTEVSYNGFVSFDRLGKKLDLLGVEDYVKYQYEFQLLRGNQSSFANLFGGNINDADFYTGAYSRIAQEYGNRAGIDWQDEVFGSTGVTQNHNVNITGGTEKTKYMLSYNYTGEDGIMDKHGYQKNSIRAKINHELWKGVRFDFSSSMQMTKVEGGGSLGGKLKQTILQPITGGVKFTEEEMLNKDLSDAYSDMPGADNYDINNPLLDNMAIAQEKYTRMATVNAGLEIDLMKDLTFRTAASYMWQQIREDYWDDGSTSCLLYTSPSPRDA
;
A
#
# COMPACT_ATOMS: atom_id res chain seq x y z
N VAL A 1 -32.50 23.79 30.12
CA VAL A 1 -33.36 24.48 29.13
C VAL A 1 -32.62 24.47 27.81
N TYR A 2 -32.91 23.49 26.95
CA TYR A 2 -32.38 23.48 25.58
C TYR A 2 -33.06 24.58 24.79
N LYS A 3 -32.33 25.63 24.38
CA LYS A 3 -32.83 26.63 23.43
C LYS A 3 -33.11 25.93 22.11
N ARG A 4 -34.32 26.07 21.56
CA ARG A 4 -34.65 25.66 20.19
C ARG A 4 -33.70 26.41 19.24
N GLN A 5 -32.87 25.66 18.52
CA GLN A 5 -31.95 26.20 17.54
C GLN A 5 -32.59 26.13 16.17
N VAL A 6 -32.53 27.20 15.41
CA VAL A 6 -33.04 27.24 14.03
C VAL A 6 -32.20 26.37 13.12
N VAL A 7 -32.84 25.63 12.24
CA VAL A 7 -32.14 24.75 11.27
C VAL A 7 -32.08 25.44 9.92
N ILE A 8 -30.88 25.86 9.53
CA ILE A 8 -30.61 26.55 8.26
C ILE A 8 -30.31 25.51 7.18
N GLY A 9 -30.89 25.65 5.99
CA GLY A 9 -30.64 24.76 4.85
C GLY A 9 -31.36 23.42 4.93
N ALA A 10 -32.34 23.23 5.77
CA ALA A 10 -33.19 22.05 5.77
C ALA A 10 -34.02 21.98 4.48
N SER A 11 -34.03 20.82 3.84
CA SER A 11 -34.80 20.58 2.62
C SER A 11 -36.28 20.28 2.97
N VAL A 12 -37.18 20.97 2.35
CA VAL A 12 -38.66 20.79 2.48
C VAL A 12 -39.21 20.45 1.11
N MET A 13 -39.70 19.23 0.91
CA MET A 13 -40.19 18.73 -0.37
C MET A 13 -41.62 18.16 -0.26
N VAL A 14 -42.35 18.17 -1.34
CA VAL A 14 -43.66 17.49 -1.42
C VAL A 14 -43.41 15.98 -1.59
N LYS A 15 -44.01 15.17 -0.73
CA LYS A 15 -43.89 13.70 -0.82
C LYS A 15 -44.42 13.17 -2.15
N GLY A 16 -43.58 12.45 -2.88
CA GLY A 16 -43.92 11.88 -4.20
C GLY A 16 -43.71 12.83 -5.38
N ASN A 17 -43.27 14.06 -5.17
CA ASN A 17 -42.97 15.02 -6.22
C ASN A 17 -41.65 15.75 -5.92
N THR A 18 -40.56 15.23 -6.43
CA THR A 18 -39.19 15.76 -6.20
C THR A 18 -38.89 17.09 -6.92
N GLY A 19 -39.79 17.54 -7.79
CA GLY A 19 -39.66 18.83 -8.50
C GLY A 19 -40.23 20.03 -7.72
N VAL A 20 -40.94 19.80 -6.58
CA VAL A 20 -41.54 20.87 -5.76
C VAL A 20 -40.92 20.82 -4.37
N GLY A 21 -40.05 21.76 -4.09
CA GLY A 21 -39.35 21.85 -2.80
C GLY A 21 -38.67 23.20 -2.60
N THR A 22 -38.23 23.45 -1.37
CA THR A 22 -37.46 24.63 -0.97
C THR A 22 -36.50 24.26 0.14
N ILE A 23 -35.62 25.18 0.52
CA ILE A 23 -34.73 25.06 1.68
C ILE A 23 -35.03 26.15 2.71
N THR A 24 -34.77 25.91 3.98
CA THR A 24 -34.92 26.91 5.04
C THR A 24 -33.82 27.98 4.96
N ASP A 25 -34.19 29.23 5.24
CA ASP A 25 -33.29 30.40 5.27
C ASP A 25 -32.48 30.48 6.60
N MET A 26 -31.77 31.61 6.79
CA MET A 26 -30.93 31.84 7.98
C MET A 26 -31.73 31.89 9.28
N ASP A 27 -33.03 32.17 9.23
CA ASP A 27 -33.95 32.18 10.37
C ASP A 27 -34.68 30.85 10.54
N GLY A 28 -34.32 29.82 9.73
CA GLY A 28 -35.01 28.53 9.73
C GLY A 28 -36.42 28.57 9.12
N LYS A 29 -36.76 29.62 8.38
CA LYS A 29 -38.07 29.80 7.74
C LYS A 29 -38.05 29.30 6.30
N PHE A 30 -39.19 28.84 5.83
CA PHE A 30 -39.39 28.46 4.43
C PHE A 30 -40.73 28.93 3.89
N THR A 31 -40.78 29.14 2.60
CA THR A 31 -42.02 29.42 1.86
C THR A 31 -42.05 28.49 0.65
N LEU A 32 -43.15 27.78 0.47
CA LEU A 32 -43.32 26.82 -0.59
C LEU A 32 -44.70 26.93 -1.21
N SER A 33 -44.77 27.15 -2.52
CA SER A 33 -46.03 27.11 -3.26
C SER A 33 -46.41 25.67 -3.54
N LEU A 34 -47.57 25.23 -3.02
CA LEU A 34 -47.99 23.84 -3.09
C LEU A 34 -48.99 23.62 -4.23
N PRO A 35 -48.86 22.58 -5.04
CA PRO A 35 -49.87 22.15 -5.97
C PRO A 35 -51.09 21.61 -5.20
N ALA A 36 -52.29 21.77 -5.78
CA ALA A 36 -53.55 21.32 -5.14
C ALA A 36 -53.60 19.83 -4.80
N SER A 37 -52.74 19.04 -5.40
CA SER A 37 -52.58 17.58 -5.16
C SER A 37 -51.66 17.23 -3.99
N ALA A 38 -50.93 18.19 -3.43
CA ALA A 38 -49.97 17.93 -2.35
C ALA A 38 -50.68 17.58 -1.05
N LYS A 39 -50.37 16.42 -0.48
CA LYS A 39 -50.97 15.94 0.79
C LYS A 39 -50.00 15.99 1.96
N GLU A 40 -48.72 15.76 1.71
CA GLU A 40 -47.69 15.64 2.74
C GLU A 40 -46.40 16.34 2.32
N LEU A 41 -45.70 16.95 3.27
CA LEU A 41 -44.38 17.49 3.17
C LEU A 41 -43.38 16.53 3.82
N VAL A 42 -42.23 16.37 3.23
CA VAL A 42 -41.07 15.67 3.83
C VAL A 42 -40.01 16.73 4.11
N VAL A 43 -39.63 16.84 5.37
CA VAL A 43 -38.57 17.74 5.82
C VAL A 43 -37.37 16.89 6.20
N SER A 44 -36.20 17.18 5.61
CA SER A 44 -34.95 16.46 5.83
C SER A 44 -33.81 17.43 6.07
N PHE A 45 -32.90 17.04 6.97
CA PHE A 45 -31.66 17.75 7.23
C PHE A 45 -30.60 16.74 7.67
N ILE A 46 -29.34 17.00 7.31
CA ILE A 46 -28.21 16.11 7.65
C ILE A 46 -28.10 16.00 9.18
N GLY A 47 -28.12 14.77 9.69
CA GLY A 47 -28.06 14.50 11.14
C GLY A 47 -29.42 14.51 11.87
N TYR A 48 -30.54 14.63 11.15
CA TYR A 48 -31.88 14.60 11.70
C TYR A 48 -32.75 13.55 11.00
N ASP A 49 -33.72 12.99 11.73
CA ASP A 49 -34.72 12.09 11.17
C ASP A 49 -35.62 12.81 10.18
N ASN A 50 -35.88 12.20 9.02
CA ASN A 50 -36.83 12.74 8.07
C ASN A 50 -38.23 12.82 8.71
N GLN A 51 -38.84 14.00 8.71
CA GLN A 51 -40.18 14.20 9.25
C GLN A 51 -41.19 14.41 8.15
N THR A 52 -42.25 13.60 8.16
CA THR A 52 -43.39 13.77 7.26
C THR A 52 -44.48 14.54 7.97
N VAL A 53 -44.98 15.62 7.36
CA VAL A 53 -46.00 16.51 7.90
C VAL A 53 -47.19 16.56 6.94
N VAL A 54 -48.39 16.29 7.43
CA VAL A 54 -49.64 16.36 6.65
C VAL A 54 -50.04 17.81 6.47
N ILE A 55 -50.28 18.24 5.23
CA ILE A 55 -50.61 19.62 4.88
C ILE A 55 -51.99 20.00 5.36
N GLY A 56 -53.04 19.24 5.02
CA GLY A 56 -54.41 19.55 5.33
C GLY A 56 -54.80 20.96 4.88
N ASN A 57 -55.54 21.70 5.74
CA ASN A 57 -55.96 23.08 5.51
C ASN A 57 -55.04 24.12 6.18
N LYS A 58 -53.84 23.71 6.59
CA LYS A 58 -52.90 24.59 7.30
C LYS A 58 -52.03 25.37 6.32
N THR A 59 -51.84 26.67 6.62
CA THR A 59 -50.95 27.55 5.86
C THR A 59 -49.65 27.87 6.57
N HIS A 60 -49.54 27.46 7.85
CA HIS A 60 -48.35 27.66 8.68
C HIS A 60 -47.98 26.37 9.39
N PHE A 61 -46.68 26.06 9.39
CA PHE A 61 -46.12 24.82 9.94
C PHE A 61 -44.93 25.15 10.85
N ASP A 62 -45.02 24.69 12.11
CA ASP A 62 -43.90 24.68 13.05
C ASP A 62 -43.40 23.26 13.15
N ILE A 63 -42.22 23.02 12.60
CA ILE A 63 -41.65 21.67 12.43
C ILE A 63 -40.42 21.55 13.31
N THR A 64 -40.41 20.59 14.23
CA THR A 64 -39.28 20.32 15.09
C THR A 64 -38.63 19.03 14.62
N LEU A 65 -37.43 19.11 14.05
CA LEU A 65 -36.67 17.94 13.67
C LEU A 65 -36.08 17.27 14.91
N LYS A 66 -36.16 15.96 14.98
CA LYS A 66 -35.47 15.17 16.00
C LYS A 66 -34.10 14.81 15.46
N GLU A 67 -33.07 15.01 16.28
CA GLU A 67 -31.75 14.50 15.93
C GLU A 67 -31.88 13.01 15.61
N SER A 68 -31.36 12.62 14.44
CA SER A 68 -31.36 11.22 14.05
C SER A 68 -30.51 10.46 15.04
N SER A 69 -31.13 9.59 15.82
CA SER A 69 -30.43 8.63 16.66
C SER A 69 -29.73 7.54 15.81
N VAL A 70 -29.97 7.56 14.52
CA VAL A 70 -29.21 6.80 13.50
C VAL A 70 -28.00 7.61 13.01
N MET A 71 -27.28 8.32 13.86
CA MET A 71 -25.84 8.25 13.79
C MET A 71 -25.55 6.78 14.02
N LEU A 72 -25.13 6.06 12.98
CA LEU A 72 -24.51 4.76 13.13
C LEU A 72 -23.53 4.90 14.28
N GLU A 73 -23.90 4.41 15.48
CA GLU A 73 -22.98 4.31 16.60
C GLU A 73 -21.90 3.36 16.08
N GLU A 74 -20.82 3.94 15.49
CA GLU A 74 -19.67 3.17 15.08
C GLU A 74 -19.14 2.47 16.31
N VAL A 75 -19.44 1.20 16.43
CA VAL A 75 -18.99 0.34 17.49
C VAL A 75 -17.69 -0.27 17.04
N VAL A 76 -16.61 0.05 17.71
CA VAL A 76 -15.29 -0.52 17.46
C VAL A 76 -15.11 -1.71 18.39
N ALA A 77 -14.70 -2.86 17.84
CA ALA A 77 -14.32 -4.02 18.64
C ALA A 77 -12.95 -3.78 19.27
N ILE A 78 -12.91 -3.54 20.57
CA ILE A 78 -11.68 -3.34 21.33
C ILE A 78 -11.43 -4.59 22.19
N GLY A 79 -10.43 -5.37 21.82
CA GLY A 79 -10.14 -6.62 22.52
C GLY A 79 -11.37 -7.52 22.57
N TYR A 80 -11.87 -7.76 23.79
CA TYR A 80 -13.02 -8.62 24.02
C TYR A 80 -14.36 -7.85 24.11
N ALA A 81 -14.36 -6.51 23.99
CA ALA A 81 -15.54 -5.67 24.14
C ALA A 81 -15.83 -4.89 22.86
N LYS A 82 -17.13 -4.65 22.58
CA LYS A 82 -17.58 -3.65 21.61
C LYS A 82 -17.79 -2.35 22.38
N VAL A 83 -16.98 -1.35 22.13
CA VAL A 83 -17.08 -0.02 22.76
C VAL A 83 -17.49 0.99 21.72
N LYS A 84 -18.36 1.90 22.12
CA LYS A 84 -18.74 3.01 21.26
C LYS A 84 -17.51 3.88 21.00
N ARG A 85 -17.28 4.28 19.76
CA ARG A 85 -16.14 5.13 19.38
C ARG A 85 -16.01 6.39 20.23
N LYS A 86 -17.13 6.96 20.67
CA LYS A 86 -17.16 8.12 21.58
C LYS A 86 -16.62 7.85 22.99
N GLU A 87 -16.55 6.59 23.39
CA GLU A 87 -16.09 6.16 24.73
C GLU A 87 -14.58 5.85 24.73
N LEU A 88 -13.93 5.90 23.57
CA LEU A 88 -12.47 5.84 23.45
C LEU A 88 -11.85 7.14 23.98
N THR A 89 -11.68 7.21 25.31
CA THR A 89 -11.14 8.36 26.05
C THR A 89 -9.61 8.45 25.96
N GLY A 90 -9.01 8.33 24.82
CA GLY A 90 -7.56 8.40 24.65
C GLY A 90 -7.17 9.19 23.39
N SER A 91 -5.88 9.49 23.23
CA SER A 91 -5.34 10.05 21.98
C SER A 91 -5.40 8.99 20.87
N SER A 92 -6.54 8.83 20.25
CA SER A 92 -6.74 7.98 19.07
C SER A 92 -6.88 8.84 17.81
N VAL A 93 -6.33 8.36 16.70
CA VAL A 93 -6.54 8.93 15.36
C VAL A 93 -7.30 7.90 14.56
N SER A 94 -8.36 8.36 13.91
CA SER A 94 -9.22 7.52 13.10
C SER A 94 -9.22 8.00 11.65
N VAL A 95 -9.07 7.06 10.72
CA VAL A 95 -9.10 7.29 9.28
C VAL A 95 -10.17 6.38 8.68
N GLY A 96 -11.18 6.97 8.07
CA GLY A 96 -12.31 6.25 7.48
C GLY A 96 -12.05 5.81 6.03
N SER A 97 -12.92 4.92 5.53
CA SER A 97 -12.82 4.35 4.17
C SER A 97 -12.78 5.40 3.06
N LYS A 98 -13.50 6.52 3.21
CA LYS A 98 -13.48 7.61 2.23
C LYS A 98 -12.11 8.28 2.12
N GLU A 99 -11.44 8.49 3.25
CA GLU A 99 -10.11 9.09 3.29
C GLU A 99 -9.05 8.12 2.76
N LEU A 100 -9.19 6.83 3.06
CA LEU A 100 -8.32 5.80 2.54
C LEU A 100 -8.40 5.68 1.02
N ALA A 101 -9.61 5.77 0.46
CA ALA A 101 -9.86 5.66 -0.98
C ALA A 101 -9.38 6.87 -1.82
N MET A 102 -8.95 7.99 -1.19
CA MET A 102 -8.47 9.17 -1.92
C MET A 102 -7.13 8.98 -2.60
N ALA A 103 -6.34 8.03 -2.16
CA ALA A 103 -5.01 7.76 -2.73
C ALA A 103 -5.03 6.45 -3.53
N PRO A 104 -4.58 6.46 -4.80
CA PRO A 104 -4.46 5.24 -5.60
C PRO A 104 -3.20 4.46 -5.17
N VAL A 105 -3.28 3.83 -4.01
CA VAL A 105 -2.19 3.04 -3.42
C VAL A 105 -2.61 1.59 -3.24
N THR A 106 -1.64 0.68 -3.21
CA THR A 106 -1.88 -0.76 -3.18
C THR A 106 -2.05 -1.33 -1.77
N THR A 107 -1.61 -0.59 -0.73
CA THR A 107 -1.70 -1.05 0.66
C THR A 107 -2.38 -0.04 1.58
N ALA A 108 -3.07 -0.54 2.60
CA ALA A 108 -3.69 0.30 3.62
C ALA A 108 -2.65 1.09 4.44
N ALA A 109 -1.43 0.56 4.56
CA ALA A 109 -0.32 1.23 5.21
C ALA A 109 0.10 2.51 4.46
N GLN A 110 0.26 2.42 3.14
CA GLN A 110 0.56 3.59 2.30
C GLN A 110 -0.57 4.63 2.37
N ALA A 111 -1.83 4.19 2.34
CA ALA A 111 -2.97 5.10 2.44
C ALA A 111 -3.05 5.85 3.78
N LEU A 112 -2.53 5.26 4.84
CA LEU A 112 -2.47 5.86 6.18
C LEU A 112 -1.33 6.87 6.34
N ALA A 113 -0.32 6.85 5.45
CA ALA A 113 0.84 7.73 5.51
C ALA A 113 0.42 9.22 5.50
N GLY A 114 0.93 9.98 6.46
CA GLY A 114 0.63 11.41 6.61
C GLY A 114 -0.76 11.74 7.17
N LYS A 115 -1.67 10.76 7.32
CA LYS A 115 -3.04 10.98 7.82
C LYS A 115 -3.18 10.76 9.33
N ALA A 116 -2.27 10.02 9.94
CA ALA A 116 -2.31 9.72 11.37
C ALA A 116 -1.16 10.41 12.11
N ALA A 117 -1.44 11.47 12.87
CA ALA A 117 -0.44 12.19 13.66
C ALA A 117 0.26 11.24 14.66
N GLY A 118 1.61 11.28 14.73
CA GLY A 118 2.42 10.42 15.61
C GLY A 118 2.53 8.96 15.15
N VAL A 119 2.17 8.69 13.90
CA VAL A 119 2.44 7.43 13.20
C VAL A 119 3.45 7.71 12.11
N ASN A 120 4.58 7.05 12.18
CA ASN A 120 5.61 7.10 11.14
C ASN A 120 5.49 5.85 10.28
N ILE A 121 5.37 6.06 8.99
CA ILE A 121 5.20 5.01 7.98
C ILE A 121 6.32 5.16 6.98
N VAL A 122 7.18 4.16 6.92
CA VAL A 122 8.35 4.14 6.05
C VAL A 122 8.29 2.90 5.17
N GLN A 123 8.21 3.11 3.87
CA GLN A 123 8.40 2.05 2.90
C GLN A 123 9.91 1.79 2.75
N GLN A 124 10.33 0.55 2.87
CA GLN A 124 11.76 0.20 2.85
C GLN A 124 12.41 0.42 1.49
N SER A 125 11.65 0.26 0.44
CA SER A 125 12.12 0.43 -0.94
C SER A 125 10.95 0.77 -1.88
N GLY A 126 11.25 1.16 -3.12
CA GLY A 126 10.26 1.33 -4.18
C GLY A 126 9.92 0.04 -4.94
N ALA A 127 10.36 -1.13 -4.47
CA ALA A 127 10.04 -2.40 -5.12
C ALA A 127 8.54 -2.74 -5.02
N PRO A 128 7.97 -3.38 -6.04
CA PRO A 128 6.63 -3.93 -5.96
C PRO A 128 6.44 -4.81 -4.72
N GLY A 129 5.34 -4.60 -4.00
CA GLY A 129 5.06 -5.37 -2.78
C GLY A 129 6.01 -5.15 -1.61
N ALA A 130 6.85 -4.10 -1.63
CA ALA A 130 7.81 -3.81 -0.57
C ALA A 130 7.14 -3.67 0.80
N GLU A 131 7.85 -4.16 1.82
CA GLU A 131 7.38 -4.06 3.20
C GLU A 131 7.31 -2.60 3.67
N VAL A 132 6.26 -2.32 4.42
CA VAL A 132 6.04 -1.00 5.02
C VAL A 132 6.21 -1.12 6.52
N ASN A 133 7.18 -0.41 7.06
CA ASN A 133 7.40 -0.31 8.49
C ASN A 133 6.55 0.79 9.11
N ILE A 134 5.82 0.42 10.16
CA ILE A 134 4.95 1.34 10.89
C ILE A 134 5.45 1.43 12.32
N THR A 135 5.68 2.65 12.79
CA THR A 135 6.02 2.91 14.19
C THR A 135 5.07 3.96 14.76
N VAL A 136 4.58 3.70 15.96
CA VAL A 136 3.70 4.60 16.71
C VAL A 136 4.47 5.20 17.86
N ARG A 137 4.58 6.54 17.92
CA ARG A 137 5.31 7.30 18.97
C ARG A 137 6.81 6.99 19.10
N GLY A 138 7.44 6.40 18.08
CA GLY A 138 8.83 5.97 18.14
C GLY A 138 9.00 4.56 18.68
N GLY A 139 10.21 4.00 18.56
CA GLY A 139 10.51 2.65 19.06
C GLY A 139 10.64 2.62 20.57
N THR A 140 9.97 1.69 21.22
CA THR A 140 10.07 1.47 22.68
C THR A 140 11.17 0.48 23.05
N SER A 141 11.74 -0.23 22.08
CA SER A 141 12.78 -1.23 22.29
C SER A 141 13.94 -1.06 21.32
N ILE A 142 15.14 -1.27 21.81
CA ILE A 142 16.38 -1.30 21.02
C ILE A 142 16.62 -2.69 20.43
N THR A 143 16.14 -3.73 21.07
CA THR A 143 16.43 -5.13 20.73
C THR A 143 15.25 -5.91 20.19
N GLN A 144 14.02 -5.39 20.34
CA GLN A 144 12.80 -6.05 19.88
C GLN A 144 12.08 -5.21 18.82
N GLY A 145 11.19 -5.86 18.08
CA GLY A 145 10.40 -5.19 17.05
C GLY A 145 9.62 -3.98 17.57
N THR A 146 9.58 -2.92 16.77
CA THR A 146 8.91 -1.65 17.10
C THR A 146 7.52 -1.54 16.45
N GLN A 147 7.07 -2.58 15.77
CA GLN A 147 5.78 -2.60 15.10
C GLN A 147 4.62 -2.59 16.10
N PRO A 148 3.53 -1.87 15.81
CA PRO A 148 2.34 -1.88 16.64
C PRO A 148 1.62 -3.23 16.57
N LEU A 149 0.75 -3.47 17.54
CA LEU A 149 -0.16 -4.61 17.53
C LEU A 149 -1.33 -4.32 16.57
N TYR A 150 -1.57 -5.21 15.62
CA TYR A 150 -2.71 -5.10 14.71
C TYR A 150 -3.88 -5.95 15.19
N ILE A 151 -5.06 -5.35 15.24
CA ILE A 151 -6.32 -6.02 15.59
C ILE A 151 -7.31 -5.83 14.44
N VAL A 152 -7.70 -6.90 13.80
CA VAL A 152 -8.66 -6.90 12.69
C VAL A 152 -9.97 -7.50 13.16
N ASP A 153 -11.05 -6.73 13.15
CA ASP A 153 -12.38 -7.13 13.64
C ASP A 153 -12.37 -7.77 15.05
N GLY A 154 -11.43 -7.34 15.91
CA GLY A 154 -11.27 -7.84 17.28
C GLY A 154 -10.30 -9.00 17.43
N PHE A 155 -9.70 -9.50 16.35
CA PHE A 155 -8.71 -10.58 16.36
C PHE A 155 -7.31 -10.07 16.05
N GLN A 156 -6.32 -10.58 16.76
CA GLN A 156 -4.92 -10.24 16.49
C GLN A 156 -4.49 -10.82 15.14
N MET A 157 -3.83 -10.00 14.33
CA MET A 157 -3.27 -10.39 13.04
C MET A 157 -1.88 -9.80 12.89
N GLU A 158 -0.92 -10.56 12.44
CA GLU A 158 0.39 -10.04 12.07
C GLU A 158 0.30 -9.26 10.76
N ASN A 159 1.00 -8.13 10.67
CA ASN A 159 1.03 -7.28 9.47
C ASN A 159 -0.36 -6.92 8.91
N GLY A 160 -1.32 -6.61 9.81
CA GLY A 160 -2.72 -6.44 9.45
C GLY A 160 -2.98 -5.42 8.34
N LEU A 161 -2.18 -4.34 8.23
CA LEU A 161 -2.31 -3.33 7.17
C LEU A 161 -1.78 -3.77 5.80
N GLN A 162 -1.02 -4.84 5.73
CA GLN A 162 -0.60 -5.47 4.46
C GLN A 162 -1.54 -6.61 4.07
N ASN A 163 -2.05 -7.32 5.08
CA ASN A 163 -2.85 -8.52 4.91
C ASN A 163 -4.34 -8.25 4.70
N VAL A 164 -4.83 -7.07 5.06
CA VAL A 164 -6.20 -6.64 4.76
C VAL A 164 -6.19 -5.71 3.54
N ASP A 165 -7.05 -5.99 2.56
CA ASP A 165 -7.16 -5.13 1.40
C ASP A 165 -7.78 -3.80 1.77
N ILE A 166 -7.25 -2.71 1.22
CA ILE A 166 -7.71 -1.34 1.49
C ILE A 166 -9.19 -1.15 1.18
N ASN A 167 -9.69 -1.82 0.13
CA ASN A 167 -11.08 -1.74 -0.29
C ASN A 167 -12.04 -2.44 0.68
N ASP A 168 -11.53 -3.35 1.52
CA ASP A 168 -12.31 -4.06 2.53
C ASP A 168 -12.35 -3.32 3.88
N ILE A 169 -11.59 -2.24 4.03
CA ILE A 169 -11.50 -1.50 5.28
C ILE A 169 -12.61 -0.45 5.38
N GLU A 170 -13.30 -0.44 6.51
CA GLU A 170 -14.25 0.61 6.90
C GLU A 170 -13.55 1.74 7.66
N SER A 171 -12.71 1.39 8.65
CA SER A 171 -11.91 2.36 9.41
C SER A 171 -10.62 1.75 9.94
N ILE A 172 -9.62 2.62 10.14
CA ILE A 172 -8.40 2.33 10.87
C ILE A 172 -8.32 3.29 12.04
N ASP A 173 -8.26 2.75 13.25
CA ASP A 173 -8.14 3.52 14.49
C ASP A 173 -6.79 3.22 15.13
N VAL A 174 -5.94 4.24 15.31
CA VAL A 174 -4.62 4.08 15.90
C VAL A 174 -4.66 4.56 17.35
N MET A 175 -4.53 3.62 18.29
CA MET A 175 -4.48 3.86 19.72
C MET A 175 -3.02 4.03 20.15
N LYS A 176 -2.73 5.17 20.77
CA LYS A 176 -1.37 5.56 21.12
C LYS A 176 -1.15 5.57 22.64
N ASP A 177 -2.19 5.87 23.43
CA ASP A 177 -2.07 6.04 24.85
C ASP A 177 -2.04 4.72 25.61
N ALA A 178 -1.24 4.66 26.68
CA ALA A 178 -1.11 3.50 27.52
C ALA A 178 -2.47 3.06 28.14
N SER A 179 -3.35 4.01 28.48
CA SER A 179 -4.68 3.72 28.98
C SER A 179 -5.56 3.00 27.95
N ALA A 180 -5.49 3.43 26.68
CA ALA A 180 -6.24 2.84 25.58
C ALA A 180 -5.67 1.45 25.18
N THR A 181 -4.36 1.25 25.32
CA THR A 181 -3.67 0.00 24.97
C THR A 181 -3.57 -1.00 26.12
N ALA A 182 -3.91 -0.61 27.36
CA ALA A 182 -3.80 -1.43 28.55
C ALA A 182 -4.52 -2.79 28.47
N ILE A 183 -5.64 -2.85 27.75
CA ILE A 183 -6.41 -4.09 27.55
C ILE A 183 -5.65 -5.15 26.74
N TYR A 184 -4.62 -4.73 25.99
CA TYR A 184 -3.77 -5.62 25.17
C TYR A 184 -2.47 -6.01 25.89
N GLY A 185 -2.29 -5.54 27.14
CA GLY A 185 -1.10 -5.82 27.95
C GLY A 185 0.21 -5.36 27.33
N ALA A 186 1.29 -6.07 27.59
CA ALA A 186 2.63 -5.72 27.11
C ALA A 186 2.73 -5.66 25.56
N ARG A 187 1.92 -6.42 24.84
CA ARG A 187 1.88 -6.38 23.37
C ARG A 187 1.39 -5.05 22.80
N GLY A 188 0.61 -4.28 23.57
CA GLY A 188 0.14 -2.95 23.21
C GLY A 188 1.14 -1.82 23.44
N SER A 189 2.34 -2.09 23.98
CA SER A 189 3.33 -1.07 24.34
C SER A 189 3.79 -0.21 23.16
N ASN A 190 3.89 -0.78 21.98
CA ASN A 190 4.25 -0.09 20.73
C ASN A 190 3.06 0.59 20.04
N GLY A 191 1.89 0.68 20.72
CA GLY A 191 0.63 1.13 20.14
C GLY A 191 -0.19 -0.01 19.57
N VAL A 192 -1.47 0.28 19.30
CA VAL A 192 -2.42 -0.68 18.73
C VAL A 192 -3.10 -0.05 17.53
N VAL A 193 -3.14 -0.77 16.42
CA VAL A 193 -3.85 -0.41 15.20
C VAL A 193 -5.08 -1.30 15.07
N LEU A 194 -6.25 -0.69 15.26
CA LEU A 194 -7.53 -1.37 15.09
C LEU A 194 -7.99 -1.21 13.66
N ILE A 195 -8.27 -2.29 12.99
CA ILE A 195 -8.78 -2.32 11.62
C ILE A 195 -10.19 -2.90 11.67
N THR A 196 -11.16 -2.07 11.33
CA THR A 196 -12.55 -2.51 11.17
C THR A 196 -12.81 -2.74 9.69
N THR A 197 -13.24 -3.96 9.34
CA THR A 197 -13.57 -4.28 7.95
C THR A 197 -15.04 -3.99 7.67
N LYS A 198 -15.34 -3.68 6.41
CA LYS A 198 -16.70 -3.49 5.92
C LYS A 198 -17.58 -4.70 6.28
N SER A 199 -18.85 -4.44 6.53
CA SER A 199 -19.86 -5.46 6.85
C SER A 199 -21.06 -5.33 5.92
N GLY A 200 -21.85 -6.37 5.83
CA GLY A 200 -23.12 -6.33 5.12
C GLY A 200 -24.08 -5.30 5.73
N LYS A 201 -24.96 -4.76 4.90
CA LYS A 201 -26.02 -3.82 5.31
C LYS A 201 -27.39 -4.46 5.08
N SER A 202 -28.37 -4.09 5.89
CA SER A 202 -29.76 -4.47 5.62
C SER A 202 -30.27 -3.73 4.39
N GLY A 203 -30.94 -4.44 3.49
CA GLY A 203 -31.43 -3.88 2.23
C GLY A 203 -31.30 -4.85 1.06
N LYS A 204 -31.54 -4.33 -0.13
CA LYS A 204 -31.35 -5.09 -1.36
C LYS A 204 -29.86 -5.38 -1.56
N THR A 205 -29.59 -6.49 -2.22
CA THR A 205 -28.21 -6.81 -2.62
C THR A 205 -27.67 -5.73 -3.56
N GLU A 206 -26.52 -5.18 -3.21
CA GLU A 206 -25.78 -4.21 -3.98
C GLU A 206 -24.45 -4.80 -4.41
N VAL A 207 -24.10 -4.60 -5.68
CA VAL A 207 -22.82 -4.98 -6.25
C VAL A 207 -22.08 -3.70 -6.58
N SER A 208 -20.88 -3.55 -6.05
CA SER A 208 -20.00 -2.42 -6.35
C SER A 208 -18.69 -2.90 -6.95
N TYR A 209 -18.18 -2.12 -7.90
CA TYR A 209 -16.85 -2.30 -8.47
C TYR A 209 -16.05 -1.02 -8.29
N ASN A 210 -14.81 -1.19 -7.83
CA ASN A 210 -13.81 -0.13 -7.76
C ASN A 210 -12.54 -0.63 -8.42
N GLY A 211 -11.87 0.24 -9.14
CA GLY A 211 -10.59 -0.12 -9.75
C GLY A 211 -9.83 1.11 -10.22
N PHE A 212 -8.52 0.94 -10.34
CA PHE A 212 -7.64 1.93 -10.94
C PHE A 212 -6.50 1.26 -11.68
N VAL A 213 -5.89 2.00 -12.60
CA VAL A 213 -4.64 1.66 -13.26
C VAL A 213 -3.73 2.88 -13.15
N SER A 214 -2.47 2.67 -12.76
CA SER A 214 -1.43 3.70 -12.76
C SER A 214 -0.20 3.25 -13.53
N PHE A 215 0.57 4.22 -13.98
CA PHE A 215 1.82 4.02 -14.71
C PHE A 215 2.95 4.66 -13.91
N ASP A 216 3.91 3.85 -13.54
CA ASP A 216 5.00 4.24 -12.68
C ASP A 216 6.29 4.37 -13.50
N ARG A 217 7.04 5.44 -13.30
CA ARG A 217 8.30 5.72 -14.00
C ARG A 217 9.32 6.27 -13.02
N LEU A 218 10.59 6.10 -13.35
CA LEU A 218 11.68 6.71 -12.61
C LEU A 218 11.50 8.25 -12.56
N GLY A 219 11.32 8.79 -11.36
CA GLY A 219 10.99 10.20 -11.20
C GLY A 219 12.19 11.13 -11.39
N LYS A 220 13.38 10.72 -10.94
CA LYS A 220 14.62 11.48 -11.05
C LYS A 220 15.81 10.55 -11.16
N LYS A 221 16.69 10.82 -12.11
CA LYS A 221 17.99 10.17 -12.25
C LYS A 221 19.04 10.94 -11.43
N LEU A 222 20.07 10.24 -11.01
CA LEU A 222 21.24 10.86 -10.42
C LEU A 222 22.09 11.48 -11.55
N ASP A 223 22.63 12.68 -11.30
CA ASP A 223 23.58 13.31 -12.21
C ASP A 223 24.91 12.58 -12.10
N LEU A 224 25.34 11.97 -13.19
CA LEU A 224 26.61 11.25 -13.30
C LEU A 224 27.56 12.01 -14.24
N LEU A 225 28.84 11.62 -14.23
CA LEU A 225 29.81 12.16 -15.14
C LEU A 225 29.43 11.86 -16.59
N GLY A 226 29.67 12.80 -17.49
CA GLY A 226 29.63 12.55 -18.91
C GLY A 226 30.84 11.71 -19.37
N VAL A 227 30.78 11.18 -20.60
CA VAL A 227 31.78 10.22 -21.10
C VAL A 227 33.20 10.77 -21.02
N GLU A 228 33.43 11.98 -21.50
CA GLU A 228 34.76 12.60 -21.47
C GLU A 228 35.28 12.76 -20.04
N ASP A 229 34.44 13.28 -19.15
CA ASP A 229 34.82 13.50 -17.75
C ASP A 229 35.02 12.19 -16.99
N TYR A 230 34.22 11.16 -17.32
CA TYR A 230 34.39 9.81 -16.76
C TYR A 230 35.75 9.22 -17.16
N VAL A 231 36.14 9.30 -18.45
CA VAL A 231 37.43 8.76 -18.92
C VAL A 231 38.60 9.56 -18.36
N LYS A 232 38.49 10.91 -18.22
CA LYS A 232 39.47 11.74 -17.51
C LYS A 232 39.62 11.34 -16.04
N TYR A 233 38.51 11.11 -15.34
CA TYR A 233 38.50 10.61 -13.96
C TYR A 233 39.20 9.25 -13.86
N GLN A 234 38.90 8.35 -14.75
CA GLN A 234 39.57 7.01 -14.79
C GLN A 234 41.06 7.13 -15.05
N TYR A 235 41.46 8.04 -15.94
CA TYR A 235 42.87 8.30 -16.22
C TYR A 235 43.60 8.78 -14.95
N GLU A 236 43.10 9.81 -14.28
CA GLU A 236 43.69 10.34 -13.05
C GLU A 236 43.74 9.28 -11.93
N PHE A 237 42.64 8.55 -11.77
CA PHE A 237 42.50 7.52 -10.75
C PHE A 237 43.53 6.40 -10.92
N GLN A 238 43.74 5.91 -12.15
CA GLN A 238 44.73 4.88 -12.42
C GLN A 238 46.15 5.41 -12.35
N LEU A 239 46.37 6.67 -12.70
CA LEU A 239 47.67 7.35 -12.54
C LEU A 239 48.07 7.41 -11.07
N LEU A 240 47.15 7.85 -10.18
CA LEU A 240 47.40 7.94 -8.75
C LEU A 240 47.64 6.57 -8.09
N ARG A 241 47.08 5.52 -8.64
CA ARG A 241 47.31 4.13 -8.21
C ARG A 241 48.60 3.50 -8.75
N GLY A 242 49.26 4.13 -9.67
CA GLY A 242 50.41 3.57 -10.35
C GLY A 242 50.05 2.44 -11.33
N ASN A 243 48.78 2.41 -11.79
CA ASN A 243 48.25 1.33 -12.64
C ASN A 243 47.88 1.85 -14.06
N GLN A 244 48.80 2.57 -14.69
CA GLN A 244 48.63 3.17 -16.01
C GLN A 244 48.27 2.15 -17.09
N SER A 245 48.83 0.92 -16.97
CA SER A 245 48.57 -0.15 -17.91
C SER A 245 47.09 -0.56 -17.95
N SER A 246 46.40 -0.53 -16.81
CA SER A 246 44.96 -0.80 -16.79
C SER A 246 44.16 0.24 -17.57
N PHE A 247 44.52 1.52 -17.43
CA PHE A 247 43.89 2.58 -18.22
C PHE A 247 44.13 2.38 -19.71
N ALA A 248 45.41 2.14 -20.09
CA ALA A 248 45.80 1.95 -21.49
C ALA A 248 45.07 0.75 -22.13
N ASN A 249 44.94 -0.37 -21.40
CA ASN A 249 44.23 -1.54 -21.86
C ASN A 249 42.72 -1.30 -22.08
N LEU A 250 42.10 -0.46 -21.26
CA LEU A 250 40.68 -0.17 -21.37
C LEU A 250 40.38 0.95 -22.34
N PHE A 251 41.10 2.05 -22.27
CA PHE A 251 40.79 3.31 -22.96
C PHE A 251 41.84 3.73 -24.00
N GLY A 252 42.83 2.89 -24.20
CA GLY A 252 43.87 3.11 -25.22
C GLY A 252 45.01 4.02 -24.76
N GLY A 253 45.99 4.14 -25.61
CA GLY A 253 47.22 4.89 -25.39
C GLY A 253 48.42 4.00 -25.06
N ASN A 254 49.61 4.49 -25.31
CA ASN A 254 50.85 3.78 -25.04
C ASN A 254 51.57 4.44 -23.85
N ILE A 255 51.70 3.70 -22.75
CA ILE A 255 52.33 4.19 -21.50
C ILE A 255 53.80 4.60 -21.66
N ASN A 256 54.46 4.15 -22.75
CA ASN A 256 55.85 4.50 -23.03
C ASN A 256 56.00 5.81 -23.83
N ASP A 257 54.92 6.36 -24.32
CA ASP A 257 54.92 7.60 -25.08
C ASP A 257 54.75 8.80 -24.13
N ALA A 258 55.56 9.84 -24.38
CA ALA A 258 55.50 11.08 -23.59
C ALA A 258 54.08 11.73 -23.68
N ASP A 259 53.41 11.55 -24.83
CA ASP A 259 52.05 12.07 -25.07
C ASP A 259 50.97 11.38 -24.23
N PHE A 260 51.24 10.15 -23.76
CA PHE A 260 50.34 9.50 -22.78
C PHE A 260 50.14 10.34 -21.53
N TYR A 261 51.18 11.08 -21.10
CA TYR A 261 51.16 11.90 -19.89
C TYR A 261 50.89 13.39 -20.15
N THR A 262 51.44 13.95 -21.22
CA THR A 262 51.36 15.39 -21.52
C THR A 262 50.17 15.76 -22.38
N GLY A 263 49.72 14.84 -23.26
CA GLY A 263 48.61 15.02 -24.20
C GLY A 263 47.30 14.28 -23.83
N ALA A 264 47.26 13.67 -22.66
CA ALA A 264 46.17 12.78 -22.27
C ALA A 264 44.76 13.36 -22.44
N TYR A 265 44.53 14.58 -21.91
CA TYR A 265 43.22 15.19 -21.97
C TYR A 265 42.77 15.57 -23.38
N SER A 266 43.71 16.02 -24.22
CA SER A 266 43.39 16.34 -25.63
C SER A 266 43.03 15.08 -26.39
N ARG A 267 43.72 13.96 -26.15
CA ARG A 267 43.42 12.67 -26.74
C ARG A 267 42.08 12.16 -26.27
N ILE A 268 41.80 12.20 -24.93
CA ILE A 268 40.51 11.77 -24.38
C ILE A 268 39.39 12.61 -24.97
N ALA A 269 39.54 13.92 -25.06
CA ALA A 269 38.51 14.78 -25.64
C ALA A 269 38.26 14.46 -27.13
N GLN A 270 39.33 14.11 -27.89
CA GLN A 270 39.21 13.74 -29.29
C GLN A 270 38.49 12.40 -29.48
N GLU A 271 38.82 11.39 -28.66
CA GLU A 271 38.33 10.02 -28.82
C GLU A 271 36.95 9.83 -28.15
N TYR A 272 36.69 10.49 -27.02
CA TYR A 272 35.52 10.27 -26.16
C TYR A 272 34.58 11.45 -26.06
N GLY A 273 34.99 12.65 -26.45
CA GLY A 273 34.18 13.88 -26.24
C GLY A 273 32.83 13.92 -26.96
N ASN A 274 32.69 13.16 -28.05
CA ASN A 274 31.45 13.11 -28.83
C ASN A 274 30.64 11.80 -28.64
N ARG A 275 31.07 10.94 -27.71
CA ARG A 275 30.33 9.69 -27.45
C ARG A 275 29.15 9.98 -26.53
N ALA A 276 28.00 9.39 -26.84
CA ALA A 276 26.78 9.57 -26.00
C ALA A 276 26.90 8.85 -24.65
N GLY A 277 27.60 7.71 -24.66
CA GLY A 277 27.67 6.86 -23.48
C GLY A 277 26.38 6.04 -23.23
N ILE A 278 26.45 5.18 -22.23
CA ILE A 278 25.34 4.35 -21.79
C ILE A 278 24.68 4.99 -20.57
N ASP A 279 23.39 5.25 -20.65
CA ASP A 279 22.60 5.64 -19.48
C ASP A 279 22.10 4.37 -18.74
N TRP A 280 22.98 3.83 -17.91
CA TRP A 280 22.67 2.64 -17.14
C TRP A 280 21.44 2.77 -16.24
N GLN A 281 21.10 3.99 -15.79
CA GLN A 281 19.90 4.20 -15.01
C GLN A 281 18.64 4.01 -15.86
N ASP A 282 18.70 4.37 -17.13
CA ASP A 282 17.60 4.15 -18.06
C ASP A 282 17.51 2.68 -18.49
N GLU A 283 18.63 2.05 -18.74
CA GLU A 283 18.68 0.62 -19.11
C GLU A 283 18.13 -0.30 -18.02
N VAL A 284 18.40 0.02 -16.76
CA VAL A 284 17.99 -0.83 -15.62
C VAL A 284 16.62 -0.44 -15.05
N PHE A 285 16.32 0.87 -14.97
CA PHE A 285 15.11 1.40 -14.30
C PHE A 285 14.20 2.20 -15.24
N GLY A 286 14.48 2.21 -16.54
CA GLY A 286 13.74 3.03 -17.51
C GLY A 286 12.42 2.42 -17.98
N SER A 287 12.10 1.21 -17.62
CA SER A 287 10.82 0.59 -17.95
C SER A 287 9.66 1.32 -17.29
N THR A 288 8.48 1.24 -17.88
CA THR A 288 7.25 1.75 -17.28
C THR A 288 6.57 0.64 -16.51
N GLY A 289 6.49 0.78 -15.19
CA GLY A 289 5.71 -0.10 -14.33
C GLY A 289 4.20 0.14 -14.53
N VAL A 290 3.40 -0.90 -14.39
CA VAL A 290 1.94 -0.82 -14.47
C VAL A 290 1.35 -1.37 -13.18
N THR A 291 0.65 -0.52 -12.44
CA THR A 291 -0.08 -0.92 -11.25
C THR A 291 -1.57 -0.95 -11.55
N GLN A 292 -2.24 -2.03 -11.22
CA GLN A 292 -3.67 -2.18 -11.37
C GLN A 292 -4.31 -2.77 -10.12
N ASN A 293 -5.48 -2.25 -9.78
CA ASN A 293 -6.28 -2.75 -8.67
C ASN A 293 -7.74 -2.90 -9.11
N HIS A 294 -8.35 -4.03 -8.77
CA HIS A 294 -9.74 -4.34 -9.09
C HIS A 294 -10.42 -4.93 -7.85
N ASN A 295 -11.50 -4.31 -7.40
CA ASN A 295 -12.32 -4.77 -6.30
C ASN A 295 -13.76 -4.97 -6.75
N VAL A 296 -14.30 -6.12 -6.47
CA VAL A 296 -15.74 -6.40 -6.58
C VAL A 296 -16.27 -6.70 -5.19
N ASN A 297 -17.30 -5.99 -4.78
CA ASN A 297 -17.91 -6.16 -3.47
C ASN A 297 -19.42 -6.34 -3.61
N ILE A 298 -19.94 -7.37 -2.95
CA ILE A 298 -21.37 -7.73 -2.90
C ILE A 298 -21.80 -7.60 -1.44
N THR A 299 -22.74 -6.71 -1.17
CA THR A 299 -23.31 -6.52 0.17
C THR A 299 -24.82 -6.61 0.13
N GLY A 300 -25.41 -7.09 1.19
CA GLY A 300 -26.87 -7.17 1.30
C GLY A 300 -27.31 -7.79 2.61
N GLY A 301 -28.63 -7.98 2.72
CA GLY A 301 -29.20 -8.70 3.85
C GLY A 301 -30.54 -8.20 4.29
N THR A 302 -31.02 -8.80 5.36
CA THR A 302 -32.23 -8.43 6.09
C THR A 302 -31.84 -7.79 7.43
N GLU A 303 -32.79 -7.43 8.27
CA GLU A 303 -32.50 -6.98 9.64
C GLU A 303 -31.77 -8.05 10.46
N LYS A 304 -32.08 -9.34 10.23
CA LYS A 304 -31.51 -10.47 10.97
C LYS A 304 -30.22 -11.03 10.37
N THR A 305 -30.07 -10.97 9.06
CA THR A 305 -28.91 -11.53 8.37
C THR A 305 -28.30 -10.49 7.47
N LYS A 306 -27.02 -10.19 7.66
CA LYS A 306 -26.26 -9.29 6.83
C LYS A 306 -25.05 -10.05 6.29
N TYR A 307 -24.73 -9.84 5.03
CA TYR A 307 -23.60 -10.50 4.39
C TYR A 307 -22.80 -9.57 3.52
N MET A 308 -21.53 -9.86 3.41
CA MET A 308 -20.58 -9.22 2.50
C MET A 308 -19.70 -10.30 1.88
N LEU A 309 -19.46 -10.18 0.59
CA LEU A 309 -18.47 -10.95 -0.16
C LEU A 309 -17.65 -9.97 -0.99
N SER A 310 -16.34 -10.00 -0.86
CA SER A 310 -15.44 -9.21 -1.70
C SER A 310 -14.39 -10.08 -2.37
N TYR A 311 -14.00 -9.66 -3.57
CA TYR A 311 -12.84 -10.14 -4.28
C TYR A 311 -11.96 -8.96 -4.67
N ASN A 312 -10.67 -9.06 -4.37
CA ASN A 312 -9.68 -8.04 -4.69
C ASN A 312 -8.54 -8.66 -5.48
N TYR A 313 -8.16 -7.99 -6.56
CA TYR A 313 -6.96 -8.24 -7.33
C TYR A 313 -6.09 -6.98 -7.31
N THR A 314 -4.80 -7.16 -7.01
CA THR A 314 -3.77 -6.13 -7.14
C THR A 314 -2.62 -6.71 -7.92
N GLY A 315 -2.22 -6.03 -8.99
CA GLY A 315 -1.03 -6.33 -9.78
C GLY A 315 -0.17 -5.08 -9.86
N GLU A 316 1.14 -5.25 -9.70
CA GLU A 316 2.12 -4.16 -9.76
C GLU A 316 3.35 -4.69 -10.49
N ASP A 317 3.59 -4.21 -11.71
CA ASP A 317 4.80 -4.46 -12.46
C ASP A 317 5.81 -3.36 -12.13
N GLY A 318 7.04 -3.75 -11.80
CA GLY A 318 8.11 -2.82 -11.45
C GLY A 318 8.68 -2.08 -12.66
N ILE A 319 9.42 -0.99 -12.38
CA ILE A 319 10.20 -0.27 -13.39
C ILE A 319 11.51 -0.98 -13.76
N MET A 320 11.82 -2.07 -13.09
CA MET A 320 12.94 -2.97 -13.36
C MET A 320 12.37 -4.33 -13.79
N ASP A 321 12.90 -4.90 -14.85
CA ASP A 321 12.46 -6.19 -15.37
C ASP A 321 12.51 -7.29 -14.30
N LYS A 322 11.62 -8.30 -14.39
CA LYS A 322 11.48 -9.41 -13.45
C LYS A 322 11.19 -8.99 -11.99
N HIS A 323 10.66 -7.79 -11.79
CA HIS A 323 10.18 -7.33 -10.48
C HIS A 323 8.69 -7.05 -10.54
N GLY A 324 7.94 -7.73 -9.73
CA GLY A 324 6.48 -7.63 -9.73
C GLY A 324 5.84 -8.08 -8.42
N TYR A 325 4.58 -7.71 -8.26
CA TYR A 325 3.75 -8.08 -7.13
C TYR A 325 2.34 -8.41 -7.62
N GLN A 326 1.81 -9.52 -7.17
CA GLN A 326 0.43 -9.91 -7.43
C GLN A 326 -0.23 -10.37 -6.14
N LYS A 327 -1.44 -9.89 -5.89
CA LYS A 327 -2.24 -10.27 -4.75
C LYS A 327 -3.67 -10.56 -5.19
N ASN A 328 -4.17 -11.72 -4.83
CA ASN A 328 -5.57 -12.09 -4.95
C ASN A 328 -6.13 -12.32 -3.55
N SER A 329 -7.26 -11.73 -3.21
CA SER A 329 -7.90 -11.96 -1.93
C SER A 329 -9.41 -12.06 -2.06
N ILE A 330 -9.98 -13.00 -1.32
CA ILE A 330 -11.42 -13.17 -1.16
C ILE A 330 -11.74 -13.02 0.32
N ARG A 331 -12.78 -12.26 0.64
CA ARG A 331 -13.30 -12.11 2.00
C ARG A 331 -14.80 -12.32 2.01
N ALA A 332 -15.28 -13.12 2.96
CA ALA A 332 -16.69 -13.27 3.24
C ALA A 332 -16.98 -12.92 4.70
N LYS A 333 -18.07 -12.22 4.96
CA LYS A 333 -18.50 -11.85 6.31
C LYS A 333 -20.02 -12.01 6.41
N ILE A 334 -20.49 -12.67 7.47
CA ILE A 334 -21.89 -12.90 7.76
C ILE A 334 -22.14 -12.53 9.22
N ASN A 335 -23.13 -11.69 9.44
CA ASN A 335 -23.67 -11.38 10.76
C ASN A 335 -25.11 -11.87 10.80
N HIS A 336 -25.45 -12.74 11.74
CA HIS A 336 -26.76 -13.34 11.80
C HIS A 336 -27.32 -13.35 13.23
N GLU A 337 -28.53 -12.83 13.40
CA GLU A 337 -29.29 -12.98 14.63
C GLU A 337 -30.05 -14.32 14.58
N LEU A 338 -29.51 -15.34 15.27
CA LEU A 338 -30.09 -16.70 15.34
C LEU A 338 -31.48 -16.66 15.95
N TRP A 339 -31.62 -15.98 17.09
CA TRP A 339 -32.87 -15.63 17.76
C TRP A 339 -32.66 -14.39 18.63
N LYS A 340 -33.71 -13.81 19.12
CA LYS A 340 -33.66 -12.56 19.90
C LYS A 340 -32.62 -12.65 21.02
N GLY A 341 -31.62 -11.80 20.97
CA GLY A 341 -30.52 -11.73 21.93
C GLY A 341 -29.39 -12.73 21.71
N VAL A 342 -29.41 -13.50 20.60
CA VAL A 342 -28.29 -14.38 20.23
C VAL A 342 -27.80 -14.04 18.82
N ARG A 343 -26.57 -13.54 18.72
CA ARG A 343 -25.94 -13.07 17.49
C ARG A 343 -24.72 -13.92 17.17
N PHE A 344 -24.61 -14.31 15.94
CA PHE A 344 -23.47 -15.04 15.38
C PHE A 344 -22.77 -14.21 14.32
N ASP A 345 -21.48 -14.01 14.50
CA ASP A 345 -20.60 -13.30 13.58
C ASP A 345 -19.60 -14.30 12.99
N PHE A 346 -19.54 -14.36 11.67
CA PHE A 346 -18.58 -15.19 10.96
C PHE A 346 -17.85 -14.36 9.92
N SER A 347 -16.52 -14.51 9.84
CA SER A 347 -15.74 -13.98 8.72
C SER A 347 -14.66 -14.95 8.30
N SER A 348 -14.43 -15.01 7.01
CA SER A 348 -13.33 -15.80 6.42
C SER A 348 -12.65 -14.97 5.36
N SER A 349 -11.33 -15.06 5.31
CA SER A 349 -10.55 -14.48 4.22
C SER A 349 -9.48 -15.45 3.74
N MET A 350 -9.26 -15.44 2.43
CA MET A 350 -8.17 -16.17 1.78
C MET A 350 -7.40 -15.21 0.91
N GLN A 351 -6.07 -15.27 1.00
CA GLN A 351 -5.17 -14.42 0.25
C GLN A 351 -4.06 -15.26 -0.38
N MET A 352 -3.74 -14.94 -1.60
CA MET A 352 -2.58 -15.46 -2.33
C MET A 352 -1.77 -14.28 -2.85
N THR A 353 -0.49 -14.23 -2.48
CA THR A 353 0.43 -13.19 -2.90
C THR A 353 1.62 -13.81 -3.60
N LYS A 354 2.04 -13.23 -4.71
CA LYS A 354 3.29 -13.53 -5.41
C LYS A 354 4.12 -12.26 -5.46
N VAL A 355 5.37 -12.34 -5.03
CA VAL A 355 6.38 -11.29 -5.21
C VAL A 355 7.44 -11.85 -6.13
N GLU A 356 7.74 -11.15 -7.21
CA GLU A 356 8.81 -11.47 -8.15
C GLU A 356 9.94 -10.47 -7.97
N GLY A 357 11.15 -10.96 -8.10
CA GLY A 357 12.36 -10.17 -7.90
C GLY A 357 12.83 -10.17 -6.45
N GLY A 358 14.12 -10.08 -6.29
CA GLY A 358 14.78 -10.14 -4.98
C GLY A 358 15.99 -9.23 -4.92
N GLY A 359 16.65 -9.30 -3.79
CA GLY A 359 17.85 -8.54 -3.53
C GLY A 359 17.58 -7.12 -3.05
N SER A 360 18.65 -6.41 -2.73
CA SER A 360 18.61 -5.03 -2.27
C SER A 360 18.55 -4.07 -3.45
N LEU A 361 17.46 -3.31 -3.60
CA LEU A 361 17.41 -2.25 -4.62
C LEU A 361 18.53 -1.22 -4.46
N GLY A 362 18.98 -0.96 -3.22
CA GLY A 362 20.16 -0.12 -2.98
C GLY A 362 21.43 -0.73 -3.54
N GLY A 363 21.59 -2.06 -3.49
CA GLY A 363 22.68 -2.79 -4.13
C GLY A 363 22.62 -2.66 -5.65
N LYS A 364 21.46 -2.85 -6.24
CA LYS A 364 21.25 -2.69 -7.69
C LYS A 364 21.51 -1.27 -8.17
N LEU A 365 21.04 -0.26 -7.45
CA LEU A 365 21.35 1.13 -7.77
C LEU A 365 22.86 1.39 -7.72
N LYS A 366 23.52 0.91 -6.67
CA LYS A 366 25.00 1.03 -6.56
C LYS A 366 25.71 0.37 -7.74
N GLN A 367 25.34 -0.84 -8.12
CA GLN A 367 25.89 -1.52 -9.30
C GLN A 367 25.70 -0.67 -10.56
N THR A 368 24.48 -0.17 -10.78
CA THR A 368 24.09 0.62 -11.95
C THR A 368 24.92 1.90 -12.10
N ILE A 369 25.12 2.66 -11.00
CA ILE A 369 25.88 3.92 -11.05
C ILE A 369 27.41 3.74 -11.12
N LEU A 370 27.89 2.57 -10.77
CA LEU A 370 29.32 2.26 -10.81
C LEU A 370 29.77 1.61 -12.14
N GLN A 371 28.81 1.28 -13.02
CA GLN A 371 29.17 0.70 -14.33
C GLN A 371 29.92 1.72 -15.20
N PRO A 372 30.89 1.26 -16.01
CA PRO A 372 31.49 2.07 -17.05
C PRO A 372 30.43 2.56 -18.02
N ILE A 373 30.39 3.85 -18.25
CA ILE A 373 29.37 4.51 -19.11
C ILE A 373 29.76 4.54 -20.58
N THR A 374 30.96 4.10 -20.93
CA THR A 374 31.47 4.04 -22.30
C THR A 374 32.33 2.84 -22.50
N GLY A 375 32.27 2.29 -23.69
CA GLY A 375 33.26 1.33 -24.19
C GLY A 375 34.62 1.99 -24.34
N GLY A 376 35.65 1.15 -24.64
CA GLY A 376 37.01 1.57 -24.87
C GLY A 376 37.58 0.95 -26.14
N VAL A 377 38.83 0.60 -26.09
CA VAL A 377 39.50 -0.14 -27.17
C VAL A 377 39.28 -1.65 -27.09
N LYS A 378 38.91 -2.13 -25.90
CA LYS A 378 38.70 -3.57 -25.64
C LYS A 378 37.24 -3.98 -25.87
N PHE A 379 36.28 -3.10 -25.59
CA PHE A 379 34.86 -3.40 -25.70
C PHE A 379 34.08 -2.19 -26.25
N THR A 380 33.09 -2.49 -27.04
CA THR A 380 32.10 -1.49 -27.53
C THR A 380 30.97 -1.32 -26.52
N GLU A 381 30.22 -0.22 -26.64
CA GLU A 381 29.00 0.02 -25.88
C GLU A 381 27.95 -1.08 -26.15
N GLU A 382 27.87 -1.61 -27.36
CA GLU A 382 26.94 -2.68 -27.74
C GLU A 382 27.29 -4.00 -27.01
N GLU A 383 28.55 -4.37 -26.91
CA GLU A 383 29.00 -5.53 -26.13
C GLU A 383 28.71 -5.36 -24.64
N MET A 384 28.82 -4.14 -24.11
CA MET A 384 28.48 -3.85 -22.70
C MET A 384 27.00 -3.98 -22.41
N LEU A 385 26.13 -3.71 -23.38
CA LEU A 385 24.67 -3.82 -23.28
C LEU A 385 24.14 -5.22 -23.59
N ASN A 386 25.00 -6.14 -23.97
CA ASN A 386 24.62 -7.51 -24.31
C ASN A 386 23.95 -8.19 -23.10
N LYS A 387 22.75 -8.73 -23.33
CA LYS A 387 21.95 -9.47 -22.36
C LYS A 387 22.05 -10.99 -22.57
N ASP A 388 22.87 -11.46 -23.50
CA ASP A 388 23.05 -12.88 -23.77
C ASP A 388 23.94 -13.52 -22.72
N LEU A 389 23.35 -14.39 -21.90
CA LEU A 389 24.06 -15.10 -20.85
C LEU A 389 25.11 -16.09 -21.39
N SER A 390 24.96 -16.56 -22.64
CA SER A 390 25.90 -17.49 -23.25
C SER A 390 27.26 -16.85 -23.55
N ASP A 391 27.27 -15.56 -23.85
CA ASP A 391 28.47 -14.79 -24.15
C ASP A 391 29.14 -14.18 -22.90
N ALA A 392 28.42 -14.19 -21.76
CA ALA A 392 28.90 -13.60 -20.51
C ALA A 392 30.20 -14.22 -19.97
N TYR A 393 30.52 -15.43 -20.40
CA TYR A 393 31.65 -16.20 -19.88
C TYR A 393 32.99 -15.96 -20.60
N SER A 394 32.97 -15.46 -21.83
CA SER A 394 34.21 -15.55 -22.60
C SER A 394 35.15 -14.37 -22.42
N ASP A 395 34.69 -13.14 -22.23
CA ASP A 395 35.60 -11.98 -22.23
C ASP A 395 35.00 -10.69 -21.64
N MET A 396 34.20 -10.75 -20.57
CA MET A 396 33.65 -9.53 -19.99
C MET A 396 34.69 -8.50 -19.54
N PRO A 397 34.49 -7.20 -19.88
CA PRO A 397 35.34 -6.13 -19.40
C PRO A 397 35.22 -6.00 -17.89
N GLY A 398 36.25 -6.35 -17.18
CA GLY A 398 36.34 -6.15 -15.74
C GLY A 398 36.33 -7.41 -14.90
N ALA A 399 36.27 -8.62 -15.52
CA ALA A 399 36.44 -9.87 -14.79
C ALA A 399 37.77 -9.94 -14.02
N ASP A 400 38.78 -9.19 -14.45
CA ASP A 400 40.11 -9.23 -13.81
C ASP A 400 40.31 -8.21 -12.69
N ASN A 401 39.46 -7.18 -12.50
CA ASN A 401 39.73 -6.11 -11.52
C ASN A 401 38.54 -5.39 -10.90
N TYR A 402 37.31 -5.70 -11.24
CA TYR A 402 36.17 -5.06 -10.66
C TYR A 402 35.11 -6.10 -10.30
N ASP A 403 34.75 -6.20 -9.03
CA ASP A 403 33.56 -6.90 -8.50
C ASP A 403 32.23 -6.26 -8.97
N ILE A 404 32.18 -5.70 -10.18
CA ILE A 404 31.03 -4.98 -10.72
C ILE A 404 30.39 -5.84 -11.78
N ASN A 405 29.45 -6.66 -11.37
CA ASN A 405 28.63 -7.43 -12.29
C ASN A 405 27.75 -6.50 -13.12
N ASN A 406 27.63 -6.77 -14.41
CA ASN A 406 26.69 -6.07 -15.26
C ASN A 406 25.27 -6.21 -14.68
N PRO A 407 24.59 -5.11 -14.29
CA PRO A 407 23.30 -5.17 -13.61
C PRO A 407 22.19 -5.77 -14.46
N LEU A 408 22.30 -5.71 -15.79
CA LEU A 408 21.34 -6.33 -16.70
C LEU A 408 21.48 -7.85 -16.69
N LEU A 409 22.71 -8.35 -16.82
CA LEU A 409 23.00 -9.79 -16.77
C LEU A 409 22.65 -10.36 -15.40
N ASP A 410 23.04 -9.69 -14.32
CA ASP A 410 22.71 -10.11 -12.96
C ASP A 410 21.20 -10.19 -12.72
N ASN A 411 20.44 -9.26 -13.32
CA ASN A 411 18.97 -9.30 -13.26
C ASN A 411 18.36 -10.42 -14.11
N MET A 412 19.03 -10.80 -15.20
CA MET A 412 18.59 -11.92 -16.05
C MET A 412 18.93 -13.28 -15.45
N ALA A 413 20.08 -13.40 -14.82
CA ALA A 413 20.60 -14.63 -14.23
C ALA A 413 19.85 -15.07 -12.97
N ILE A 414 19.32 -14.12 -12.19
CA ILE A 414 18.65 -14.40 -10.92
C ILE A 414 17.14 -14.33 -11.09
N ALA A 415 16.46 -15.39 -10.68
CA ALA A 415 15.02 -15.39 -10.50
C ALA A 415 14.68 -15.72 -9.04
N GLN A 416 13.95 -14.82 -8.39
CA GLN A 416 13.45 -15.01 -7.03
C GLN A 416 11.96 -14.81 -7.01
N GLU A 417 11.23 -15.79 -6.49
CA GLU A 417 9.79 -15.74 -6.36
C GLU A 417 9.39 -16.11 -4.93
N LYS A 418 8.55 -15.28 -4.34
CA LYS A 418 7.98 -15.53 -3.01
C LYS A 418 6.49 -15.65 -3.10
N TYR A 419 5.99 -16.83 -2.77
CA TYR A 419 4.56 -17.12 -2.70
C TYR A 419 4.11 -17.15 -1.24
N THR A 420 3.10 -16.35 -0.92
CA THR A 420 2.46 -16.38 0.39
C THR A 420 0.99 -16.73 0.22
N ARG A 421 0.55 -17.79 0.89
CA ARG A 421 -0.86 -18.18 0.98
C ARG A 421 -1.30 -18.04 2.42
N MET A 422 -2.39 -17.34 2.64
CA MET A 422 -2.94 -17.13 3.98
C MET A 422 -4.45 -17.35 3.96
N ALA A 423 -4.95 -18.04 4.97
CA ALA A 423 -6.37 -18.20 5.21
C ALA A 423 -6.68 -17.89 6.67
N THR A 424 -7.73 -17.11 6.89
CA THR A 424 -8.18 -16.74 8.23
C THR A 424 -9.67 -17.06 8.35
N VAL A 425 -10.06 -17.66 9.47
CA VAL A 425 -11.45 -17.94 9.80
C VAL A 425 -11.71 -17.43 11.21
N ASN A 426 -12.71 -16.60 11.36
CA ASN A 426 -13.12 -16.04 12.65
C ASN A 426 -14.60 -16.35 12.88
N ALA A 427 -14.94 -16.75 14.09
CA ALA A 427 -16.32 -16.98 14.51
C ALA A 427 -16.53 -16.36 15.90
N GLY A 428 -17.64 -15.67 16.07
CA GLY A 428 -18.07 -15.04 17.31
C GLY A 428 -19.51 -15.36 17.65
N LEU A 429 -19.80 -15.55 18.91
CA LEU A 429 -21.14 -15.73 19.45
C LEU A 429 -21.36 -14.74 20.59
N GLU A 430 -22.45 -13.97 20.49
CA GLU A 430 -22.87 -13.06 21.54
C GLU A 430 -24.25 -13.48 22.03
N ILE A 431 -24.42 -13.59 23.36
CA ILE A 431 -25.66 -13.98 24.01
C ILE A 431 -26.02 -12.94 25.05
N ASP A 432 -27.14 -12.27 24.91
CA ASP A 432 -27.69 -11.35 25.89
C ASP A 432 -28.38 -12.17 27.00
N LEU A 433 -27.70 -12.35 28.13
CA LEU A 433 -28.19 -13.15 29.24
C LEU A 433 -29.28 -12.41 30.03
N MET A 434 -29.15 -11.10 30.15
CA MET A 434 -30.12 -10.19 30.77
C MET A 434 -29.88 -8.76 30.26
N LYS A 435 -30.74 -7.82 30.70
CA LYS A 435 -30.58 -6.42 30.38
C LYS A 435 -29.24 -5.94 30.85
N ASP A 436 -28.33 -5.51 30.23
CA ASP A 436 -26.99 -5.02 30.61
C ASP A 436 -25.93 -6.12 30.86
N LEU A 437 -26.22 -7.39 30.58
CA LEU A 437 -25.25 -8.48 30.66
C LEU A 437 -25.23 -9.33 29.38
N THR A 438 -24.14 -9.22 28.64
CA THR A 438 -23.91 -9.99 27.40
C THR A 438 -22.71 -10.92 27.59
N PHE A 439 -22.90 -12.19 27.31
CA PHE A 439 -21.82 -13.16 27.19
C PHE A 439 -21.32 -13.17 25.75
N ARG A 440 -20.00 -13.09 25.57
CA ARG A 440 -19.36 -13.17 24.28
C ARG A 440 -18.24 -14.23 24.29
N THR A 441 -18.23 -15.05 23.26
CA THR A 441 -17.11 -15.95 22.95
C THR A 441 -16.72 -15.81 21.49
N ALA A 442 -15.44 -15.95 21.21
CA ALA A 442 -14.93 -15.83 19.85
C ALA A 442 -13.72 -16.75 19.64
N ALA A 443 -13.59 -17.27 18.44
CA ALA A 443 -12.47 -18.10 18.02
C ALA A 443 -11.91 -17.58 16.68
N SER A 444 -10.60 -17.64 16.55
CA SER A 444 -9.89 -17.30 15.33
C SER A 444 -8.89 -18.39 15.00
N TYR A 445 -8.84 -18.74 13.73
CA TYR A 445 -7.82 -19.63 13.19
C TYR A 445 -7.19 -18.99 11.99
N MET A 446 -5.86 -18.93 11.97
CA MET A 446 -5.06 -18.43 10.86
C MET A 446 -4.09 -19.51 10.41
N TRP A 447 -4.05 -19.73 9.12
CA TRP A 447 -3.09 -20.59 8.46
C TRP A 447 -2.31 -19.77 7.45
N GLN A 448 -0.98 -19.96 7.43
CA GLN A 448 -0.10 -19.28 6.50
C GLN A 448 0.95 -20.27 5.98
N GLN A 449 1.22 -20.19 4.69
CA GLN A 449 2.30 -20.89 4.02
C GLN A 449 3.11 -19.89 3.22
N ILE A 450 4.41 -19.91 3.41
CA ILE A 450 5.37 -19.14 2.62
C ILE A 450 6.24 -20.12 1.89
N ARG A 451 6.44 -19.88 0.59
CA ARG A 451 7.38 -20.60 -0.25
C ARG A 451 8.22 -19.57 -0.98
N GLU A 452 9.52 -19.68 -0.89
CA GLU A 452 10.49 -18.86 -1.62
C GLU A 452 11.26 -19.79 -2.55
N ASP A 453 11.24 -19.44 -3.83
CA ASP A 453 11.99 -20.11 -4.87
C ASP A 453 13.11 -19.16 -5.31
N TYR A 454 14.32 -19.61 -5.23
CA TYR A 454 15.50 -18.88 -5.69
C TYR A 454 16.20 -19.72 -6.76
N TRP A 455 16.43 -19.11 -7.89
CA TRP A 455 17.17 -19.68 -8.99
C TRP A 455 18.26 -18.72 -9.42
N ASP A 456 19.47 -19.22 -9.57
CA ASP A 456 20.61 -18.53 -10.15
C ASP A 456 21.19 -19.47 -11.22
N ASP A 457 21.34 -18.99 -12.45
CA ASP A 457 21.84 -19.81 -13.57
C ASP A 457 23.35 -20.03 -13.54
N GLY A 458 24.03 -19.42 -12.56
CA GLY A 458 25.47 -19.54 -12.39
C GLY A 458 26.29 -18.66 -13.34
N SER A 459 25.66 -17.81 -14.14
CA SER A 459 26.35 -16.91 -15.07
C SER A 459 26.93 -15.66 -14.38
N THR A 460 26.60 -15.43 -13.12
CA THR A 460 27.16 -14.31 -12.37
C THR A 460 28.47 -14.68 -11.68
N SER A 461 29.39 -13.75 -11.63
CA SER A 461 30.77 -13.99 -11.11
C SER A 461 30.81 -14.45 -9.64
N CYS A 462 29.77 -14.26 -8.87
CA CYS A 462 29.67 -14.74 -7.49
C CYS A 462 29.66 -16.27 -7.36
N LEU A 463 29.17 -16.99 -8.37
CA LEU A 463 29.05 -18.44 -8.31
C LEU A 463 30.16 -19.21 -9.00
N LEU A 464 30.99 -18.57 -9.80
CA LEU A 464 32.19 -19.19 -10.38
C LEU A 464 33.13 -19.78 -9.30
N TYR A 465 33.10 -19.26 -8.08
CA TYR A 465 33.86 -19.76 -6.93
C TYR A 465 33.11 -20.75 -6.02
N THR A 466 31.79 -20.90 -6.20
CA THR A 466 30.94 -21.79 -5.40
C THR A 466 30.31 -22.91 -6.23
N SER A 467 30.94 -23.30 -7.30
CA SER A 467 30.51 -24.48 -8.08
C SER A 467 30.33 -25.67 -7.12
N PRO A 468 29.18 -26.33 -7.15
CA PRO A 468 28.91 -27.44 -6.24
C PRO A 468 30.02 -28.50 -6.41
N SER A 469 30.53 -28.97 -5.30
CA SER A 469 31.48 -30.06 -5.28
C SER A 469 30.95 -31.23 -6.13
N PRO A 470 31.77 -31.93 -6.93
CA PRO A 470 31.31 -33.11 -7.65
C PRO A 470 30.64 -34.19 -6.79
N ARG A 471 30.61 -33.99 -5.45
CA ARG A 471 29.91 -34.86 -4.50
C ARG A 471 28.42 -34.53 -4.37
N ASP A 472 27.97 -33.36 -4.83
CA ASP A 472 26.56 -32.93 -4.73
C ASP A 472 25.80 -33.21 -6.03
N ALA A 473 26.47 -33.74 -7.02
CA ALA A 473 25.89 -34.26 -8.23
C ALA A 473 25.74 -35.80 -8.11
#